data_97446ed73770cdc31c6e79637b0c8421
#
_entry.id   97446ed73770cdc31c6e79637b0c8421
#
_cell.length_a   1.000
_cell.length_b   1.000
_cell.length_c   1.000
_cell.angle_alpha   90.00
_cell.angle_beta   90.00
_cell.angle_gamma   90.00
#
_symmetry.space_group_name_H-M   'P 1'
#
loop_
_entity.id
_entity.type
_entity.pdbx_description
1 polymer ?
#
loop_
_entity_poly.entity_id
_entity_poly.type
_entity_poly.pdbx_seq_one_letter_code
_entity_poly.pdbx_strand_id
1 'polypeptide(L)'
;FVNGQLKKSYKVKNISKEGALLETDTRLRQGAELTLSMDVPGDNVPVFAAGQIAWQRESKDGLGYDTGVKFTKIESSDKGRLLEYIYLEWLKLLDNK
;
A
#
# COMPACT_ATOMS: atom_id res chain seq x y z
N PHE A 1 -8.40 -0.01 -6.88
CA PHE A 1 -9.79 0.27 -7.24
C PHE A 1 -10.22 1.63 -6.73
N VAL A 2 -10.81 2.44 -7.57
CA VAL A 2 -11.19 3.79 -7.18
C VAL A 2 -12.59 4.09 -7.72
N ASN A 3 -13.55 4.34 -6.82
CA ASN A 3 -14.87 4.88 -7.15
C ASN A 3 -15.59 4.13 -8.28
N GLY A 4 -15.55 2.80 -8.26
CA GLY A 4 -16.17 2.01 -9.30
C GLY A 4 -15.41 1.99 -10.60
N GLN A 5 -14.24 2.61 -10.64
CA GLN A 5 -13.38 2.62 -11.81
C GLN A 5 -12.70 1.28 -11.99
N LEU A 6 -11.94 1.16 -13.06
CA LEU A 6 -11.19 -0.05 -13.32
C LEU A 6 -10.23 -0.37 -12.17
N LYS A 7 -10.22 -1.63 -11.79
CA LYS A 7 -9.25 -2.10 -10.84
C LYS A 7 -7.87 -2.11 -11.47
N LYS A 8 -6.88 -1.67 -10.71
CA LYS A 8 -5.49 -1.78 -11.09
C LYS A 8 -4.71 -2.41 -9.98
N SER A 9 -3.77 -3.25 -10.35
CA SER A 9 -2.85 -3.87 -9.40
C SER A 9 -1.53 -3.13 -9.44
N TYR A 10 -1.07 -2.74 -8.28
CA TYR A 10 0.20 -2.04 -8.15
C TYR A 10 1.11 -2.81 -7.21
N LYS A 11 2.39 -2.66 -7.44
CA LYS A 11 3.38 -3.27 -6.57
C LYS A 11 3.58 -2.40 -5.33
N VAL A 12 3.56 -3.03 -4.17
CA VAL A 12 3.88 -2.36 -2.91
C VAL A 12 5.37 -2.46 -2.68
N LYS A 13 6.06 -1.33 -2.64
CA LYS A 13 7.49 -1.29 -2.38
C LYS A 13 7.78 -1.31 -0.88
N ASN A 14 6.91 -0.72 -0.11
CA ASN A 14 7.09 -0.63 1.33
C ASN A 14 5.73 -0.38 1.97
N ILE A 15 5.57 -0.84 3.19
CA ILE A 15 4.33 -0.66 3.93
C ILE A 15 4.64 -0.44 5.41
N SER A 16 3.86 0.43 6.04
CA SER A 16 3.93 0.69 7.47
C SER A 16 2.53 0.81 8.02
N LYS A 17 2.41 0.99 9.32
CA LYS A 17 1.09 1.16 9.93
C LYS A 17 0.39 2.45 9.49
N GLU A 18 1.13 3.39 8.93
CA GLU A 18 0.59 4.70 8.55
C GLU A 18 0.28 4.82 7.08
N GLY A 19 0.88 3.99 6.26
CA GLY A 19 0.68 4.08 4.83
C GLY A 19 1.53 3.10 4.04
N ALA A 20 1.58 3.33 2.74
CA ALA A 20 2.31 2.46 1.84
C ALA A 20 3.00 3.27 0.75
N LEU A 21 4.09 2.71 0.25
CA LEU A 21 4.77 3.23 -0.93
C LEU A 21 4.49 2.27 -2.08
N LEU A 22 3.87 2.77 -3.12
CA LEU A 22 3.47 1.98 -4.28
C LEU A 22 4.25 2.37 -5.51
N GLU A 23 4.42 1.41 -6.40
CA GLU A 23 4.82 1.70 -7.78
C GLU A 23 3.55 1.79 -8.60
N THR A 24 3.32 2.92 -9.24
CA THR A 24 2.14 3.10 -10.09
C THR A 24 2.58 3.50 -11.50
N ASP A 25 1.70 3.25 -12.46
CA ASP A 25 1.95 3.64 -13.85
C ASP A 25 1.16 4.88 -14.23
N THR A 26 0.40 5.44 -13.33
CA THR A 26 -0.54 6.52 -13.58
C THR A 26 -0.24 7.69 -12.67
N ARG A 27 -0.33 8.89 -13.23
CA ARG A 27 -0.22 10.10 -12.44
C ARG A 27 -1.51 10.29 -11.64
N LEU A 28 -1.37 10.46 -10.33
CA LEU A 28 -2.49 10.61 -9.42
C LEU A 28 -2.40 11.97 -8.73
N ARG A 29 -3.56 12.54 -8.44
CA ARG A 29 -3.61 13.84 -7.78
C ARG A 29 -3.30 13.70 -6.30
N GLN A 30 -2.47 14.59 -5.78
CA GLN A 30 -2.24 14.68 -4.34
C GLN A 30 -3.57 14.93 -3.63
N GLY A 31 -3.81 14.22 -2.55
CA GLY A 31 -5.05 14.30 -1.80
C GLY A 31 -6.18 13.43 -2.33
N ALA A 32 -6.02 12.82 -3.50
CA ALA A 32 -7.05 11.91 -4.02
C ALA A 32 -7.24 10.73 -3.08
N GLU A 33 -8.50 10.35 -2.90
CA GLU A 33 -8.84 9.23 -2.02
C GLU A 33 -8.87 7.93 -2.80
N LEU A 34 -8.39 6.87 -2.15
CA LEU A 34 -8.32 5.54 -2.73
C LEU A 34 -8.90 4.54 -1.75
N THR A 35 -9.43 3.45 -2.31
CA THR A 35 -9.71 2.24 -1.53
C THR A 35 -8.70 1.20 -1.97
N LEU A 36 -8.01 0.63 -1.01
CA LEU A 36 -6.96 -0.35 -1.26
C LEU A 36 -7.39 -1.73 -0.78
N SER A 37 -7.07 -2.73 -1.59
CA SER A 37 -7.19 -4.12 -1.20
C SER A 37 -5.78 -4.69 -1.29
N MET A 38 -5.25 -5.13 -0.15
CA MET A 38 -3.86 -5.57 -0.07
C MET A 38 -3.81 -7.05 0.28
N ASP A 39 -3.13 -7.82 -0.54
CA ASP A 39 -2.92 -9.24 -0.26
C ASP A 39 -1.83 -9.40 0.79
N VAL A 40 -2.14 -10.18 1.80
CA VAL A 40 -1.17 -10.53 2.85
C VAL A 40 -0.72 -11.95 2.59
N PRO A 41 0.57 -12.18 2.32
CA PRO A 41 1.06 -13.54 2.05
C PRO A 41 0.69 -14.50 3.18
N GLY A 42 0.19 -15.65 2.80
CA GLY A 42 -0.24 -16.67 3.75
C GLY A 42 -1.66 -16.50 4.27
N ASP A 43 -2.36 -15.48 3.83
CA ASP A 43 -3.73 -15.21 4.26
C ASP A 43 -4.63 -15.13 3.02
N ASN A 44 -5.80 -15.76 3.09
CA ASN A 44 -6.73 -15.79 1.97
C ASN A 44 -7.64 -14.56 1.92
N VAL A 45 -7.65 -13.77 2.98
CA VAL A 45 -8.53 -12.61 3.08
C VAL A 45 -7.68 -11.35 2.98
N PRO A 46 -7.92 -10.50 1.96
CA PRO A 46 -7.14 -9.29 1.84
C PRO A 46 -7.45 -8.29 2.96
N VAL A 47 -6.52 -7.37 3.17
CA VAL A 47 -6.72 -6.24 4.07
C VAL A 47 -7.28 -5.08 3.25
N PHE A 48 -8.34 -4.45 3.74
CA PHE A 48 -8.93 -3.30 3.08
C PHE A 48 -8.62 -2.03 3.86
N ALA A 49 -8.26 -0.99 3.15
CA ALA A 49 -7.98 0.30 3.76
C ALA A 49 -8.40 1.43 2.83
N ALA A 50 -8.79 2.54 3.42
CA ALA A 50 -8.95 3.78 2.69
C ALA A 50 -7.68 4.60 2.87
N GLY A 51 -7.31 5.35 1.86
CA GLY A 51 -6.12 6.18 1.94
C GLY A 51 -6.20 7.39 1.04
N GLN A 52 -5.21 8.24 1.16
CA GLN A 52 -5.06 9.42 0.31
C GLN A 52 -3.67 9.45 -0.28
N ILE A 53 -3.57 9.95 -1.49
CA ILE A 53 -2.27 10.20 -2.12
C ILE A 53 -1.58 11.32 -1.36
N ALA A 54 -0.50 10.98 -0.67
CA ALA A 54 0.27 11.98 0.07
C ALA A 54 1.25 12.71 -0.84
N TRP A 55 1.90 11.98 -1.74
CA TRP A 55 2.84 12.54 -2.69
C TRP A 55 3.07 11.54 -3.82
N GLN A 56 3.61 12.05 -4.91
CA GLN A 56 3.98 11.22 -6.05
C GLN A 56 5.16 11.86 -6.76
N ARG A 57 6.05 11.03 -7.25
CA ARG A 57 7.20 11.50 -8.06
C ARG A 57 7.50 10.47 -9.12
N GLU A 58 8.12 10.89 -10.22
CA GLU A 58 8.57 9.95 -11.22
C GLU A 58 9.60 9.00 -10.62
N SER A 59 9.50 7.73 -10.99
CA SER A 59 10.49 6.75 -10.58
C SER A 59 11.82 7.02 -11.27
N LYS A 60 12.90 6.49 -10.70
CA LYS A 60 14.25 6.74 -11.22
C LYS A 60 14.43 6.22 -12.63
N ASP A 61 13.72 5.16 -12.98
CA ASP A 61 13.83 4.57 -14.33
C ASP A 61 12.97 5.30 -15.36
N GLY A 62 12.16 6.27 -14.93
CA GLY A 62 11.29 7.02 -15.83
C GLY A 62 10.09 6.26 -16.35
N LEU A 63 9.85 5.05 -15.87
CA LEU A 63 8.78 4.19 -16.39
C LEU A 63 7.50 4.24 -15.59
N GLY A 64 7.46 5.01 -14.53
CA GLY A 64 6.28 5.10 -13.69
C GLY A 64 6.49 6.09 -12.56
N TYR A 65 5.78 5.87 -11.47
CA TYR A 65 5.80 6.78 -10.34
C TYR A 65 5.97 6.03 -9.03
N ASP A 66 6.72 6.64 -8.13
CA ASP A 66 6.70 6.26 -6.71
C ASP A 66 5.60 7.07 -6.06
N THR A 67 4.67 6.39 -5.41
CA THR A 67 3.46 7.01 -4.88
C THR A 67 3.31 6.69 -3.41
N GLY A 68 3.37 7.73 -2.58
CA GLY A 68 3.15 7.61 -1.15
C GLY A 68 1.67 7.74 -0.83
N VAL A 69 1.13 6.76 -0.13
CA VAL A 69 -0.27 6.73 0.28
C VAL A 69 -0.33 6.75 1.79
N LYS A 70 -1.14 7.64 2.34
CA LYS A 70 -1.39 7.70 3.77
C LYS A 70 -2.72 7.00 4.04
N PHE A 71 -2.75 6.05 4.97
CA PHE A 71 -3.99 5.40 5.35
C PHE A 71 -4.85 6.39 6.14
N THR A 72 -6.11 6.49 5.78
CA THR A 72 -7.08 7.33 6.47
C THR A 72 -8.08 6.53 7.28
N LYS A 73 -8.31 5.28 6.88
CA LYS A 73 -9.22 4.41 7.61
C LYS A 73 -8.87 2.95 7.34
N ILE A 74 -8.83 2.16 8.40
CA ILE A 74 -8.62 0.72 8.31
C ILE A 74 -9.37 0.08 9.47
N GLU A 75 -10.08 -1.02 9.20
CA GLU A 75 -10.79 -1.75 10.24
C GLU A 75 -9.81 -2.27 11.28
N SER A 76 -10.24 -2.31 12.56
CA SER A 76 -9.36 -2.72 13.65
C SER A 76 -8.78 -4.12 13.43
N SER A 77 -9.62 -5.07 12.99
CA SER A 77 -9.17 -6.43 12.73
C SER A 77 -8.15 -6.48 11.59
N ASP A 78 -8.39 -5.71 10.52
CA ASP A 78 -7.47 -5.64 9.39
C ASP A 78 -6.17 -4.94 9.79
N LYS A 79 -6.26 -3.94 10.64
CA LYS A 79 -5.06 -3.25 11.14
C LYS A 79 -4.17 -4.21 11.93
N GLY A 80 -4.77 -5.06 12.76
CA GLY A 80 -4.02 -6.07 13.51
C GLY A 80 -3.30 -7.04 12.60
N ARG A 81 -3.98 -7.51 11.56
CA ARG A 81 -3.40 -8.43 10.58
C ARG A 81 -2.25 -7.77 9.83
N LEU A 82 -2.42 -6.52 9.43
CA LEU A 82 -1.39 -5.78 8.73
C LEU A 82 -0.17 -5.55 9.60
N LEU A 83 -0.36 -5.16 10.86
CA LEU A 83 0.75 -4.94 11.78
C LEU A 83 1.51 -6.24 12.05
N GLU A 84 0.81 -7.35 12.17
CA GLU A 84 1.46 -8.65 12.34
C GLU A 84 2.33 -8.99 11.12
N TYR A 85 1.80 -8.78 9.92
CA TYR A 85 2.56 -9.02 8.71
C TYR A 85 3.82 -8.14 8.65
N ILE A 86 3.68 -6.87 8.96
CA ILE A 86 4.81 -5.94 8.96
C ILE A 86 5.88 -6.40 9.95
N TYR A 87 5.46 -6.82 11.14
CA TYR A 87 6.37 -7.30 12.18
C TYR A 87 7.13 -8.54 11.73
N LEU A 88 6.42 -9.50 11.12
CA LEU A 88 7.04 -10.73 10.64
C LEU A 88 8.03 -10.45 9.51
N GLU A 89 7.73 -9.53 8.63
CA GLU A 89 8.65 -9.15 7.56
C GLU A 89 9.91 -8.49 8.13
N TRP A 90 9.74 -7.68 9.15
CA TRP A 90 10.87 -7.05 9.83
C TRP A 90 11.78 -8.10 10.49
N LEU A 91 11.19 -9.11 11.11
CA LEU A 91 11.97 -10.21 11.72
C LEU A 91 12.76 -10.96 10.67
N LYS A 92 12.22 -11.19 9.49
CA LYS A 92 12.94 -11.84 8.41
C LYS A 92 14.19 -11.07 8.01
N LEU A 93 14.10 -9.75 7.99
CA LEU A 93 15.26 -8.92 7.67
C LEU A 93 16.36 -9.08 8.72
N LEU A 94 16.01 -9.25 9.98
CA LEU A 94 16.98 -9.47 11.03
C LEU A 94 17.62 -10.84 10.92
N ASP A 95 16.85 -11.85 10.55
CA ASP A 95 17.34 -13.22 10.44
C ASP A 95 18.25 -13.44 9.25
N ASN A 96 18.15 -12.59 8.24
CA ASN A 96 18.94 -12.71 7.01
C ASN A 96 20.29 -12.02 7.07
N LYS A 97 20.72 -11.63 8.20
CA LYS A 97 22.01 -10.95 8.35
C LYS A 97 23.22 -11.86 8.41
#